data_d7a00cb8d7bfc191ef4e3257b909fcdd
#
_entry.id   d7a00cb8d7bfc191ef4e3257b909fcdd
#
_cell.length_a   1.000
_cell.length_b   1.000
_cell.length_c   1.000
_cell.angle_alpha   90.00
_cell.angle_beta   90.00
_cell.angle_gamma   90.00
#
_symmetry.space_group_name_H-M   'P 1'
#
loop_
_entity.id
_entity.type
_entity.pdbx_description
1 polymer ?
#
loop_
_entity_poly.entity_id
_entity_poly.type
_entity_poly.pdbx_seq_one_letter_code
_entity_poly.pdbx_strand_id
1 'polypeptide(L)'
;MDRNTIVPEFAELFSFRRPWPWLLLTVLVFLVAVQIFRVNSLQGGENVDASGKPVFWTRGEIFSGRQIVPGGRFLAARIDLNKRSSLTGWFKVTDTKERINCVLLPASELDPWRNGLEHRRIAETGYVPGGRVSRELEPGSHLLILDNQSSPVDREVTANFSVE
;
A
#
# COMPACT_ATOMS: atom_id res chain seq x y z
N MET A 1 15.77 -9.07 85.37
CA MET A 1 14.71 -8.14 84.83
C MET A 1 15.14 -7.85 83.40
N ASP A 2 14.76 -8.75 82.49
CA ASP A 2 15.11 -8.70 81.04
C ASP A 2 14.00 -8.03 80.29
N ARG A 3 14.31 -6.95 79.58
CA ARG A 3 13.38 -6.35 78.63
C ARG A 3 13.86 -6.74 77.20
N ASN A 4 13.20 -7.75 76.69
CA ASN A 4 13.25 -8.07 75.25
C ASN A 4 12.61 -6.95 74.46
N THR A 5 13.42 -6.23 73.71
CA THR A 5 12.93 -5.30 72.71
C THR A 5 12.84 -6.05 71.40
N ILE A 6 11.65 -6.39 71.01
CA ILE A 6 11.34 -6.95 69.70
C ILE A 6 11.34 -5.78 68.70
N VAL A 7 12.34 -5.75 67.84
CA VAL A 7 12.38 -4.86 66.66
C VAL A 7 11.70 -5.61 65.53
N PRO A 8 10.64 -5.11 64.97
CA PRO A 8 10.07 -5.76 63.81
C PRO A 8 10.92 -5.45 62.59
N GLU A 9 11.38 -6.52 61.97
CA GLU A 9 12.11 -6.56 60.70
C GLU A 9 11.14 -6.28 59.55
N PHE A 10 10.88 -5.00 59.24
CA PHE A 10 10.05 -4.55 58.16
C PHE A 10 10.86 -4.03 56.96
N ALA A 11 12.13 -4.39 56.82
CA ALA A 11 13.00 -3.84 55.80
C ALA A 11 13.13 -4.67 54.50
N GLU A 12 12.44 -5.81 54.39
CA GLU A 12 12.62 -6.69 53.21
C GLU A 12 11.46 -6.69 52.17
N LEU A 13 10.47 -5.79 52.29
CA LEU A 13 9.31 -5.85 51.38
C LEU A 13 9.44 -4.98 50.12
N PHE A 14 10.56 -4.29 49.88
CA PHE A 14 10.74 -3.44 48.68
C PHE A 14 12.00 -3.73 47.89
N SER A 15 12.38 -4.99 47.70
CA SER A 15 13.33 -5.31 46.61
C SER A 15 12.57 -5.43 45.28
N PHE A 16 12.07 -4.31 44.76
CA PHE A 16 11.47 -4.18 43.45
C PHE A 16 12.57 -4.15 42.36
N ARG A 17 13.47 -5.14 42.36
CA ARG A 17 14.39 -5.41 41.25
C ARG A 17 13.82 -6.55 40.38
N ARG A 18 12.54 -6.49 40.03
CA ARG A 18 12.03 -7.33 38.95
C ARG A 18 12.10 -6.54 37.66
N PRO A 19 12.82 -7.03 36.63
CA PRO A 19 12.98 -6.34 35.34
C PRO A 19 11.67 -6.33 34.51
N TRP A 20 10.57 -6.79 35.08
CA TRP A 20 9.30 -6.98 34.37
C TRP A 20 8.62 -5.69 33.86
N PRO A 21 8.62 -4.54 34.56
CA PRO A 21 8.03 -3.34 33.98
C PRO A 21 8.78 -2.84 32.75
N TRP A 22 10.10 -3.02 32.70
CA TRP A 22 10.92 -2.67 31.52
C TRP A 22 10.69 -3.62 30.36
N LEU A 23 10.47 -4.91 30.60
CA LEU A 23 10.10 -5.90 29.59
C LEU A 23 8.73 -5.59 28.98
N LEU A 24 7.73 -5.23 29.78
CA LEU A 24 6.42 -4.82 29.28
C LEU A 24 6.50 -3.54 28.46
N LEU A 25 7.32 -2.56 28.88
CA LEU A 25 7.51 -1.32 28.13
C LEU A 25 8.19 -1.60 26.77
N THR A 26 9.24 -2.45 26.74
CA THR A 26 9.90 -2.84 25.49
C THR A 26 8.97 -3.60 24.54
N VAL A 27 8.14 -4.50 25.04
CA VAL A 27 7.16 -5.22 24.22
C VAL A 27 6.10 -4.25 23.67
N LEU A 28 5.63 -3.31 24.50
CA LEU A 28 4.68 -2.29 24.06
C LEU A 28 5.25 -1.39 22.98
N VAL A 29 6.49 -0.89 23.17
CA VAL A 29 7.20 -0.07 22.17
C VAL A 29 7.41 -0.85 20.87
N PHE A 30 7.78 -2.14 20.97
CA PHE A 30 7.96 -2.99 19.79
C PHE A 30 6.64 -3.23 19.04
N LEU A 31 5.53 -3.47 19.76
CA LEU A 31 4.20 -3.61 19.15
C LEU A 31 3.75 -2.32 18.45
N VAL A 32 3.98 -1.16 19.08
CA VAL A 32 3.67 0.14 18.46
C VAL A 32 4.55 0.38 17.24
N ALA A 33 5.85 0.08 17.31
CA ALA A 33 6.77 0.19 16.17
C ALA A 33 6.37 -0.73 15.01
N VAL A 34 5.95 -1.97 15.30
CA VAL A 34 5.44 -2.90 14.28
C VAL A 34 4.15 -2.39 13.65
N GLN A 35 3.24 -1.78 14.43
CA GLN A 35 2.03 -1.18 13.88
C GLN A 35 2.33 0.05 13.01
N ILE A 36 3.24 0.92 13.43
CA ILE A 36 3.69 2.08 12.64
C ILE A 36 4.38 1.60 11.35
N PHE A 37 5.21 0.56 11.43
CA PHE A 37 5.88 0.00 10.26
C PHE A 37 4.86 -0.65 9.29
N ARG A 38 3.85 -1.36 9.81
CA ARG A 38 2.74 -1.88 8.99
C ARG A 38 1.94 -0.78 8.31
N VAL A 39 1.60 0.28 9.02
CA VAL A 39 0.86 1.42 8.44
C VAL A 39 1.69 2.13 7.37
N ASN A 40 2.99 2.32 7.59
CA ASN A 40 3.87 2.96 6.60
C ASN A 40 4.19 2.05 5.40
N SER A 41 4.24 0.73 5.56
CA SER A 41 4.43 -0.21 4.45
C SER A 41 3.16 -0.44 3.63
N LEU A 42 1.98 -0.06 4.14
CA LEU A 42 0.70 -0.12 3.43
C LEU A 42 0.40 1.16 2.62
N GLN A 43 1.23 2.20 2.70
CA GLN A 43 1.13 3.34 1.79
C GLN A 43 1.65 2.92 0.41
N GLY A 44 0.80 2.18 -0.33
CA GLY A 44 0.95 2.03 -1.77
C GLY A 44 1.03 3.41 -2.40
N GLY A 45 2.04 3.63 -3.24
CA GLY A 45 2.21 4.92 -3.89
C GLY A 45 1.02 5.22 -4.78
N GLU A 46 0.08 6.02 -4.31
CA GLU A 46 -0.76 6.77 -5.23
C GLU A 46 0.18 7.58 -6.11
N ASN A 47 -0.10 7.68 -7.40
CA ASN A 47 0.60 8.63 -8.26
C ASN A 47 0.30 10.01 -7.70
N VAL A 48 1.27 10.56 -7.00
CA VAL A 48 1.24 11.94 -6.52
C VAL A 48 2.17 12.75 -7.42
N ASP A 49 1.76 13.96 -7.76
CA ASP A 49 2.66 14.90 -8.42
C ASP A 49 3.84 15.27 -7.50
N ALA A 50 4.78 16.05 -8.01
CA ALA A 50 5.93 16.50 -7.24
C ALA A 50 5.55 17.29 -5.97
N SER A 51 4.28 17.70 -5.81
CA SER A 51 3.74 18.38 -4.65
C SER A 51 3.05 17.46 -3.64
N GLY A 52 3.03 16.15 -3.91
CA GLY A 52 2.39 15.15 -3.04
C GLY A 52 0.86 15.07 -3.19
N LYS A 53 0.28 15.70 -4.22
CA LYS A 53 -1.16 15.65 -4.49
C LYS A 53 -1.51 14.49 -5.40
N PRO A 54 -2.61 13.78 -5.15
CA PRO A 54 -3.08 12.74 -6.05
C PRO A 54 -3.39 13.35 -7.42
N VAL A 55 -2.87 12.70 -8.47
CA VAL A 55 -3.13 13.12 -9.85
C VAL A 55 -4.49 12.59 -10.27
N PHE A 56 -5.43 13.49 -10.55
CA PHE A 56 -6.76 13.16 -11.01
C PHE A 56 -6.87 13.43 -12.52
N TRP A 57 -7.33 12.43 -13.27
CA TRP A 57 -7.52 12.53 -14.71
C TRP A 57 -8.99 12.36 -15.05
N THR A 58 -9.58 13.38 -15.61
CA THR A 58 -10.96 13.32 -16.13
C THR A 58 -11.03 13.09 -17.64
N ARG A 59 -9.99 13.50 -18.35
CA ARG A 59 -9.76 13.24 -19.79
C ARG A 59 -8.27 13.38 -20.09
N GLY A 60 -7.76 12.58 -21.05
CA GLY A 60 -6.39 12.65 -21.54
C GLY A 60 -5.56 11.41 -21.20
N GLU A 61 -4.26 11.52 -21.37
CA GLU A 61 -3.30 10.45 -21.08
C GLU A 61 -3.15 10.23 -19.58
N ILE A 62 -3.34 9.00 -19.11
CA ILE A 62 -3.28 8.63 -17.68
C ILE A 62 -1.86 8.24 -17.31
N PHE A 63 -1.30 7.28 -18.03
CA PHE A 63 0.11 6.92 -17.99
C PHE A 63 0.67 7.14 -19.39
N SER A 64 1.63 8.03 -19.53
CA SER A 64 2.29 8.31 -20.82
C SER A 64 3.79 8.14 -20.66
N GLY A 65 4.38 7.26 -21.48
CA GLY A 65 5.81 7.01 -21.52
C GLY A 65 6.33 6.06 -20.44
N ARG A 66 7.56 6.30 -20.01
CA ARG A 66 8.29 5.44 -19.09
C ARG A 66 7.90 5.72 -17.64
N GLN A 67 7.58 4.67 -16.91
CA GLN A 67 7.24 4.68 -15.48
C GLN A 67 8.16 3.74 -14.73
N ILE A 68 8.54 4.08 -13.50
CA ILE A 68 9.22 3.17 -12.57
C ILE A 68 8.20 2.75 -11.53
N VAL A 69 7.89 1.46 -11.49
CA VAL A 69 7.03 0.87 -10.47
C VAL A 69 7.91 0.26 -9.38
N PRO A 70 7.95 0.85 -8.17
CA PRO A 70 8.84 0.39 -7.12
C PRO A 70 8.57 -1.05 -6.70
N GLY A 71 9.62 -1.75 -6.27
CA GLY A 71 9.51 -3.11 -5.75
C GLY A 71 8.64 -3.20 -4.51
N GLY A 72 7.78 -4.21 -4.44
CA GLY A 72 6.82 -4.40 -3.35
C GLY A 72 5.68 -3.38 -3.30
N ARG A 73 5.51 -2.55 -4.36
CA ARG A 73 4.54 -1.45 -4.43
C ARG A 73 3.74 -1.46 -5.72
N PHE A 74 2.88 -0.47 -5.86
CA PHE A 74 2.11 -0.21 -7.08
C PHE A 74 2.10 1.29 -7.39
N LEU A 75 1.83 1.62 -8.66
CA LEU A 75 1.45 2.96 -9.09
C LEU A 75 -0.04 2.97 -9.40
N ALA A 76 -0.76 3.98 -8.96
CA ALA A 76 -2.17 4.13 -9.24
C ALA A 76 -2.47 5.50 -9.86
N ALA A 77 -3.28 5.51 -10.92
CA ALA A 77 -3.86 6.71 -11.49
C ALA A 77 -5.35 6.71 -11.20
N ARG A 78 -5.85 7.79 -10.59
CA ARG A 78 -7.28 7.98 -10.35
C ARG A 78 -7.94 8.64 -11.54
N ILE A 79 -9.09 8.12 -11.92
CA ILE A 79 -9.90 8.53 -13.06
C ILE A 79 -11.28 8.88 -12.54
N ASP A 80 -11.63 10.17 -12.53
CA ASP A 80 -12.94 10.65 -12.12
C ASP A 80 -13.77 11.01 -13.36
N LEU A 81 -14.88 10.31 -13.57
CA LEU A 81 -15.73 10.44 -14.74
C LEU A 81 -17.10 10.99 -14.36
N ASN A 82 -17.58 11.97 -15.10
CA ASN A 82 -18.93 12.52 -14.98
C ASN A 82 -19.93 11.93 -16.00
N LYS A 83 -19.42 11.17 -16.95
CA LYS A 83 -20.19 10.44 -17.97
C LYS A 83 -19.51 9.13 -18.33
N ARG A 84 -20.25 8.23 -18.98
CA ARG A 84 -19.69 7.02 -19.59
C ARG A 84 -18.57 7.38 -20.56
N SER A 85 -17.43 6.70 -20.42
CA SER A 85 -16.19 6.96 -21.19
C SER A 85 -15.47 5.65 -21.47
N SER A 86 -14.64 5.64 -22.50
CA SER A 86 -13.83 4.47 -22.85
C SER A 86 -12.39 4.66 -22.36
N LEU A 87 -11.88 3.74 -21.54
CA LEU A 87 -10.48 3.62 -21.21
C LEU A 87 -9.81 2.66 -22.18
N THR A 88 -8.77 3.14 -22.88
CA THR A 88 -7.96 2.29 -23.76
C THR A 88 -6.47 2.52 -23.46
N GLY A 89 -5.68 1.48 -23.65
CA GLY A 89 -4.24 1.61 -23.50
C GLY A 89 -3.50 0.29 -23.46
N TRP A 90 -2.19 0.42 -23.28
CA TRP A 90 -1.26 -0.70 -23.20
C TRP A 90 -0.10 -0.39 -22.25
N PHE A 91 0.55 -1.45 -21.80
CA PHE A 91 1.81 -1.35 -21.08
C PHE A 91 2.77 -2.46 -21.52
N LYS A 92 4.06 -2.23 -21.30
CA LYS A 92 5.11 -3.20 -21.57
C LYS A 92 6.25 -2.99 -20.57
N VAL A 93 6.69 -4.06 -19.92
CA VAL A 93 7.89 -4.05 -19.06
C VAL A 93 9.13 -4.05 -19.96
N THR A 94 10.15 -3.28 -19.58
CA THR A 94 11.38 -3.13 -20.40
C THR A 94 12.12 -4.46 -20.50
N ASP A 95 12.26 -5.21 -19.38
CA ASP A 95 12.79 -6.57 -19.41
C ASP A 95 11.64 -7.57 -19.59
N THR A 96 11.65 -8.29 -20.69
CA THR A 96 10.61 -9.28 -21.04
C THR A 96 10.52 -10.47 -20.10
N LYS A 97 11.52 -10.70 -19.24
CA LYS A 97 11.48 -11.72 -18.19
C LYS A 97 10.72 -11.25 -16.98
N GLU A 98 10.57 -9.96 -16.80
CA GLU A 98 9.85 -9.35 -15.72
C GLU A 98 8.35 -9.25 -16.04
N ARG A 99 7.55 -9.17 -15.00
CA ARG A 99 6.08 -9.16 -15.11
C ARG A 99 5.48 -8.17 -14.15
N ILE A 100 4.41 -7.52 -14.58
CA ILE A 100 3.62 -6.60 -13.78
C ILE A 100 2.14 -6.93 -13.96
N ASN A 101 1.32 -6.66 -12.97
CA ASN A 101 -0.12 -6.79 -13.09
C ASN A 101 -0.74 -5.39 -13.33
N CYS A 102 -1.64 -5.29 -14.30
CA CYS A 102 -2.43 -4.09 -14.52
C CYS A 102 -3.86 -4.35 -14.06
N VAL A 103 -4.32 -3.58 -13.08
CA VAL A 103 -5.63 -3.73 -12.45
C VAL A 103 -6.44 -2.45 -12.65
N LEU A 104 -7.70 -2.60 -13.02
CA LEU A 104 -8.68 -1.53 -13.12
C LEU A 104 -9.84 -1.85 -12.18
N LEU A 105 -10.11 -0.96 -11.23
CA LEU A 105 -11.17 -1.17 -10.24
C LEU A 105 -11.86 0.17 -9.88
N PRO A 106 -13.07 0.11 -9.29
CA PRO A 106 -13.69 1.28 -8.66
C PRO A 106 -12.81 1.80 -7.52
N ALA A 107 -12.72 3.11 -7.34
CA ALA A 107 -11.85 3.69 -6.29
C ALA A 107 -12.22 3.23 -4.86
N SER A 108 -13.48 2.88 -4.62
CA SER A 108 -13.94 2.31 -3.34
C SER A 108 -13.38 0.91 -3.04
N GLU A 109 -12.85 0.23 -4.04
CA GLU A 109 -12.32 -1.13 -3.91
C GLU A 109 -10.80 -1.16 -3.64
N LEU A 110 -10.15 0.00 -3.54
CA LEU A 110 -8.70 0.07 -3.29
C LEU A 110 -8.29 -0.61 -1.98
N ASP A 111 -8.97 -0.29 -0.88
CA ASP A 111 -8.64 -0.84 0.43
C ASP A 111 -8.93 -2.34 0.52
N PRO A 112 -10.09 -2.87 0.06
CA PRO A 112 -10.30 -4.30 -0.08
C PRO A 112 -9.22 -4.99 -0.92
N TRP A 113 -8.91 -4.46 -2.11
CA TRP A 113 -7.89 -5.00 -3.00
C TRP A 113 -6.49 -5.03 -2.34
N ARG A 114 -6.08 -3.92 -1.74
CA ARG A 114 -4.78 -3.80 -1.05
C ARG A 114 -4.62 -4.79 0.10
N ASN A 115 -5.70 -5.08 0.82
CA ASN A 115 -5.71 -5.99 1.96
C ASN A 115 -5.98 -7.46 1.57
N GLY A 116 -6.05 -7.77 0.27
CA GLY A 116 -6.31 -9.13 -0.22
C GLY A 116 -7.71 -9.64 0.11
N LEU A 117 -8.66 -8.72 0.38
CA LEU A 117 -10.05 -9.05 0.63
C LEU A 117 -10.81 -9.23 -0.67
N GLU A 118 -12.01 -9.80 -0.60
CA GLU A 118 -12.90 -9.86 -1.75
C GLU A 118 -13.23 -8.45 -2.23
N HIS A 119 -13.06 -8.20 -3.53
CA HIS A 119 -13.24 -6.91 -4.16
C HIS A 119 -13.70 -7.05 -5.61
N ARG A 120 -14.37 -6.01 -6.10
CA ARG A 120 -14.83 -5.93 -7.48
C ARG A 120 -13.72 -5.39 -8.39
N ARG A 121 -13.45 -6.08 -9.48
CA ARG A 121 -12.52 -5.66 -10.54
C ARG A 121 -13.29 -5.38 -11.83
N ILE A 122 -12.87 -4.36 -12.57
CA ILE A 122 -13.38 -4.05 -13.92
C ILE A 122 -12.54 -4.78 -14.96
N ALA A 123 -11.21 -4.79 -14.76
CA ALA A 123 -10.26 -5.54 -15.56
C ALA A 123 -9.01 -5.88 -14.76
N GLU A 124 -8.35 -6.97 -15.16
CA GLU A 124 -7.06 -7.39 -14.61
C GLU A 124 -6.34 -8.22 -15.67
N THR A 125 -5.02 -7.98 -15.82
CA THR A 125 -4.20 -8.73 -16.77
C THR A 125 -3.53 -9.95 -16.16
N GLY A 126 -3.42 -10.02 -14.83
CA GLY A 126 -2.47 -10.86 -14.14
C GLY A 126 -1.02 -10.38 -14.36
N TYR A 127 -0.06 -11.11 -13.79
CA TYR A 127 1.36 -10.78 -13.94
C TYR A 127 1.89 -11.19 -15.30
N VAL A 128 2.05 -10.20 -16.20
CA VAL A 128 2.48 -10.39 -17.59
C VAL A 128 3.56 -9.37 -17.98
N PRO A 129 4.41 -9.65 -19.00
CA PRO A 129 5.44 -8.71 -19.46
C PRO A 129 4.87 -7.52 -20.22
N GLY A 130 3.60 -7.55 -20.57
CA GLY A 130 2.88 -6.47 -21.26
C GLY A 130 1.45 -6.87 -21.57
N GLY A 131 0.59 -5.88 -21.74
CA GLY A 131 -0.82 -6.11 -22.01
C GLY A 131 -1.52 -4.90 -22.59
N ARG A 132 -2.79 -5.13 -22.96
CA ARG A 132 -3.71 -4.08 -23.39
C ARG A 132 -4.97 -4.14 -22.54
N VAL A 133 -5.51 -2.96 -22.26
CA VAL A 133 -6.79 -2.81 -21.59
C VAL A 133 -7.69 -1.94 -22.46
N SER A 134 -8.92 -2.39 -22.69
CA SER A 134 -9.95 -1.61 -23.35
C SER A 134 -11.25 -1.91 -22.64
N ARG A 135 -11.83 -0.91 -21.98
CA ARG A 135 -13.07 -1.04 -21.18
C ARG A 135 -13.88 0.24 -21.23
N GLU A 136 -15.18 0.08 -21.30
CA GLU A 136 -16.13 1.15 -21.01
C GLU A 136 -16.25 1.30 -19.48
N LEU A 137 -16.21 2.53 -19.02
CA LEU A 137 -16.33 2.91 -17.62
C LEU A 137 -17.60 3.72 -17.42
N GLU A 138 -18.37 3.34 -16.42
CA GLU A 138 -19.52 4.13 -15.98
C GLU A 138 -19.07 5.41 -15.24
N PRO A 139 -19.94 6.42 -15.11
CA PRO A 139 -19.65 7.59 -14.29
C PRO A 139 -19.24 7.18 -12.87
N GLY A 140 -18.23 7.86 -12.32
CA GLY A 140 -17.68 7.57 -10.99
C GLY A 140 -16.18 7.65 -10.94
N SER A 141 -15.62 7.27 -9.80
CA SER A 141 -14.18 7.25 -9.56
C SER A 141 -13.62 5.84 -9.76
N HIS A 142 -12.59 5.72 -10.56
CA HIS A 142 -11.90 4.48 -10.89
C HIS A 142 -10.40 4.62 -10.63
N LEU A 143 -9.71 3.50 -10.45
CA LEU A 143 -8.26 3.43 -10.32
C LEU A 143 -7.69 2.49 -11.38
N LEU A 144 -6.71 2.96 -12.11
CA LEU A 144 -5.83 2.16 -12.96
C LEU A 144 -4.52 1.96 -12.21
N ILE A 145 -4.17 0.71 -11.96
CA ILE A 145 -3.05 0.32 -11.10
C ILE A 145 -2.05 -0.49 -11.93
N LEU A 146 -0.78 -0.12 -11.84
CA LEU A 146 0.36 -0.93 -12.27
C LEU A 146 0.99 -1.54 -11.01
N ASP A 147 0.77 -2.83 -10.80
CA ASP A 147 1.10 -3.54 -9.56
C ASP A 147 2.38 -4.35 -9.69
N ASN A 148 3.36 -4.08 -8.82
CA ASN A 148 4.64 -4.76 -8.67
C ASN A 148 4.83 -5.33 -7.25
N GLN A 149 3.75 -5.58 -6.52
CA GLN A 149 3.82 -6.06 -5.13
C GLN A 149 4.45 -7.45 -5.00
N SER A 150 4.41 -8.24 -6.08
CA SER A 150 5.00 -9.60 -6.11
C SER A 150 6.52 -9.63 -6.24
N SER A 151 7.18 -8.49 -6.50
CA SER A 151 8.63 -8.40 -6.70
C SER A 151 9.26 -7.38 -5.76
N PRO A 152 10.41 -7.68 -5.16
CA PRO A 152 11.14 -6.70 -4.35
C PRO A 152 11.95 -5.68 -5.18
N VAL A 153 12.04 -5.89 -6.52
CA VAL A 153 12.87 -5.08 -7.42
C VAL A 153 12.00 -4.09 -8.19
N ASP A 154 12.50 -2.86 -8.36
CA ASP A 154 11.86 -1.84 -9.18
C ASP A 154 11.76 -2.31 -10.62
N ARG A 155 10.64 -1.99 -11.28
CA ARG A 155 10.40 -2.36 -12.67
C ARG A 155 10.13 -1.14 -13.51
N GLU A 156 10.85 -1.09 -14.64
CA GLU A 156 10.62 -0.08 -15.64
C GLU A 156 9.53 -0.54 -16.61
N VAL A 157 8.49 0.26 -16.72
CA VAL A 157 7.31 -0.02 -17.54
C VAL A 157 7.07 1.15 -18.48
N THR A 158 6.94 0.87 -19.77
CA THR A 158 6.40 1.85 -20.71
C THR A 158 4.91 1.62 -20.82
N ALA A 159 4.12 2.66 -20.57
CA ALA A 159 2.66 2.59 -20.59
C ALA A 159 2.09 3.79 -21.36
N ASN A 160 0.95 3.58 -21.98
CA ASN A 160 0.18 4.64 -22.63
C ASN A 160 -1.31 4.28 -22.49
N PHE A 161 -2.02 5.08 -21.72
CA PHE A 161 -3.45 4.93 -21.46
C PHE A 161 -4.16 6.27 -21.68
N SER A 162 -5.34 6.22 -22.26
CA SER A 162 -6.21 7.38 -22.49
C SER A 162 -7.66 7.09 -22.14
N VAL A 163 -8.38 8.14 -21.82
CA VAL A 163 -9.83 8.13 -21.58
C VAL A 163 -10.51 9.06 -22.57
N GLU A 164 -11.54 8.55 -23.28
CA GLU A 164 -12.34 9.27 -24.27
C GLU A 164 -13.83 9.31 -23.91
#